data_a9bd47174b483cad19e61dc4220bce19
#
_entry.id   a9bd47174b483cad19e61dc4220bce19
#
_cell.length_a   1.000
_cell.length_b   1.000
_cell.length_c   1.000
_cell.angle_alpha   90.00
_cell.angle_beta   90.00
_cell.angle_gamma   90.00
#
_symmetry.space_group_name_H-M   'P 1'
#
loop_
_entity.id
_entity.type
_entity.pdbx_description
1 polymer ?
#
loop_
_entity_poly.entity_id
_entity_poly.type
_entity_poly.pdbx_seq_one_letter_code
_entity_poly.pdbx_strand_id
1 'polypeptide(L)'
;MRPKERTIRTGPRTGVRVDSMLSAALIAEFITPSDHLWLVSPWITDIQVLDNGHGAYDALFGDVPPQGCRLSDALARISHGGARVHVVTRGDAHNGDFLRRLVKAAPPNRIHIEQDPNIHEKTLCGIDWILSGSMNFTVRGMAKNDESVTYKAGGASAAQARLDLAQRWGDGE
;
A
#
# COMPACT_ATOMS: atom_id res chain seq x y z
N MET A 1 20.34 7.00 10.10
CA MET A 1 19.52 8.16 9.65
C MET A 1 18.52 8.50 10.76
N ARG A 2 18.27 9.77 11.05
CA ARG A 2 17.23 10.11 12.04
C ARG A 2 15.86 9.72 11.48
N PRO A 3 14.99 9.08 12.27
CA PRO A 3 13.66 8.74 11.84
C PRO A 3 12.88 9.99 11.45
N LYS A 4 12.14 9.92 10.34
CA LYS A 4 11.24 10.98 9.89
C LYS A 4 9.81 10.52 10.13
N GLU A 5 9.02 11.39 10.73
CA GLU A 5 7.61 11.13 10.99
C GLU A 5 6.78 12.32 10.51
N ARG A 6 5.66 12.03 9.85
CA ARG A 6 4.67 13.00 9.43
C ARG A 6 3.28 12.43 9.66
N THR A 7 2.50 13.08 10.48
CA THR A 7 1.07 12.80 10.64
C THR A 7 0.25 13.86 9.93
N ILE A 8 -0.72 13.41 9.14
CA ILE A 8 -1.73 14.26 8.52
C ILE A 8 -3.11 13.86 9.02
N ARG A 9 -4.00 14.84 9.08
CA ARG A 9 -5.43 14.64 9.33
C ARG A 9 -6.18 15.09 8.11
N THR A 10 -6.86 14.12 7.48
CA THR A 10 -7.63 14.32 6.26
C THR A 10 -9.09 14.63 6.61
N GLY A 11 -9.85 15.02 5.64
CA GLY A 11 -11.29 15.19 5.76
C GLY A 11 -11.81 16.32 4.90
N PRO A 12 -13.13 16.38 4.68
CA PRO A 12 -13.75 17.40 3.81
C PRO A 12 -13.50 18.83 4.27
N ARG A 13 -13.30 19.02 5.58
CA ARG A 13 -13.08 20.34 6.18
C ARG A 13 -11.63 20.81 6.11
N THR A 14 -10.68 19.88 6.03
CA THR A 14 -9.24 20.21 6.02
C THR A 14 -8.71 20.45 4.63
N GLY A 15 -9.35 19.90 3.59
CA GLY A 15 -8.83 19.87 2.23
C GLY A 15 -7.53 19.06 2.06
N VAL A 16 -7.04 18.42 3.13
CA VAL A 16 -5.83 17.62 3.12
C VAL A 16 -6.17 16.19 2.67
N ARG A 17 -5.35 15.65 1.78
CA ARG A 17 -5.49 14.29 1.25
C ARG A 17 -4.21 13.49 1.49
N VAL A 18 -4.37 12.17 1.56
CA VAL A 18 -3.25 11.24 1.75
C VAL A 18 -2.57 10.85 0.43
N ASP A 19 -3.19 11.17 -0.71
CA ASP A 19 -2.77 10.69 -2.04
C ASP A 19 -1.27 10.88 -2.30
N SER A 20 -0.75 12.09 -2.07
CA SER A 20 0.67 12.38 -2.32
C SER A 20 1.62 11.58 -1.43
N MET A 21 1.22 11.28 -0.20
CA MET A 21 2.01 10.48 0.73
C MET A 21 2.03 9.01 0.32
N LEU A 22 0.88 8.46 -0.06
CA LEU A 22 0.76 7.10 -0.57
C LEU A 22 1.50 6.94 -1.90
N SER A 23 1.31 7.88 -2.83
CA SER A 23 2.01 7.88 -4.12
C SER A 23 3.52 7.91 -3.94
N ALA A 24 4.03 8.78 -3.07
CA ALA A 24 5.47 8.87 -2.81
C ALA A 24 6.05 7.57 -2.23
N ALA A 25 5.33 6.91 -1.31
CA ALA A 25 5.73 5.63 -0.76
C ALA A 25 5.79 4.53 -1.82
N LEU A 26 4.78 4.45 -2.69
CA LEU A 26 4.74 3.45 -3.77
C LEU A 26 5.79 3.74 -4.86
N ILE A 27 6.06 5.01 -5.19
CA ILE A 27 7.13 5.39 -6.13
C ILE A 27 8.49 4.96 -5.58
N ALA A 28 8.74 5.14 -4.29
CA ALA A 28 9.98 4.65 -3.67
C ALA A 28 10.14 3.13 -3.83
N GLU A 29 9.07 2.37 -3.65
CA GLU A 29 9.03 0.92 -3.88
C GLU A 29 9.24 0.53 -5.36
N PHE A 30 8.84 1.36 -6.32
CA PHE A 30 9.14 1.10 -7.74
C PHE A 30 10.63 1.21 -8.04
N ILE A 31 11.32 2.12 -7.36
CA ILE A 31 12.76 2.37 -7.56
C ILE A 31 13.60 1.34 -6.79
N THR A 32 13.21 1.06 -5.56
CA THR A 32 13.93 0.14 -4.67
C THR A 32 12.89 -0.70 -3.92
N PRO A 33 12.45 -1.82 -4.51
CA PRO A 33 11.46 -2.69 -3.89
C PRO A 33 11.96 -3.25 -2.56
N SER A 34 11.08 -3.27 -1.57
CA SER A 34 11.29 -4.02 -0.33
C SER A 34 11.26 -5.52 -0.61
N ASP A 35 12.02 -6.33 0.13
CA ASP A 35 11.92 -7.80 0.02
C ASP A 35 10.50 -8.28 0.34
N HIS A 36 9.89 -7.66 1.35
CA HIS A 36 8.50 -7.89 1.76
C HIS A 36 7.76 -6.57 1.89
N LEU A 37 6.64 -6.45 1.19
CA LEU A 37 5.71 -5.33 1.29
C LEU A 37 4.38 -5.83 1.87
N TRP A 38 3.90 -5.18 2.93
CA TRP A 38 2.69 -5.55 3.64
C TRP A 38 1.60 -4.52 3.43
N LEU A 39 0.44 -4.96 2.94
CA LEU A 39 -0.81 -4.19 2.91
C LEU A 39 -1.82 -4.87 3.82
N VAL A 40 -2.18 -4.21 4.90
CA VAL A 40 -3.14 -4.70 5.89
C VAL A 40 -4.31 -3.73 5.96
N SER A 41 -5.52 -4.18 5.66
CA SER A 41 -6.73 -3.36 5.77
C SER A 41 -7.99 -4.21 5.70
N PRO A 42 -8.99 -3.97 6.55
CA PRO A 42 -10.28 -4.67 6.48
C PRO A 42 -10.96 -4.54 5.12
N TRP A 43 -10.93 -3.35 4.54
CA TRP A 43 -11.53 -3.02 3.25
C TRP A 43 -10.53 -2.33 2.35
N ILE A 44 -10.44 -2.84 1.12
CA ILE A 44 -9.54 -2.35 0.08
C ILE A 44 -10.35 -2.17 -1.21
N THR A 45 -10.31 -0.98 -1.76
CA THR A 45 -10.79 -0.69 -3.11
C THR A 45 -9.61 -0.51 -4.03
N ASP A 46 -9.74 -0.92 -5.28
CA ASP A 46 -8.69 -0.71 -6.29
C ASP A 46 -8.63 0.76 -6.73
N ILE A 47 -8.17 1.61 -5.79
CA ILE A 47 -8.07 3.06 -5.94
C ILE A 47 -6.96 3.44 -6.92
N GLN A 48 -7.11 4.57 -7.61
CA GLN A 48 -6.02 5.17 -8.38
C GLN A 48 -5.00 5.78 -7.41
N VAL A 49 -3.74 5.32 -7.50
CA VAL A 49 -2.64 5.75 -6.62
C VAL A 49 -1.64 6.69 -7.32
N LEU A 50 -1.57 6.64 -8.65
CA LEU A 50 -0.80 7.57 -9.45
C LEU A 50 -1.65 8.07 -10.62
N ASP A 51 -1.62 9.39 -10.84
CA ASP A 51 -2.14 10.02 -12.05
C ASP A 51 -0.94 10.36 -12.94
N ASN A 52 -0.89 9.72 -14.10
CA ASN A 52 0.15 9.93 -15.11
C ASN A 52 -0.39 10.56 -16.40
N GLY A 53 -1.57 11.16 -16.33
CA GLY A 53 -2.22 11.77 -17.52
C GLY A 53 -1.38 12.87 -18.18
N HIS A 54 -0.39 13.42 -17.49
CA HIS A 54 0.56 14.42 -18.00
C HIS A 54 2.00 13.88 -18.16
N GLY A 55 2.21 12.55 -18.06
CA GLY A 55 3.51 11.93 -18.26
C GLY A 55 4.54 12.18 -17.15
N ALA A 56 4.11 12.69 -16.00
CA ALA A 56 5.02 13.00 -14.89
C ALA A 56 5.83 11.80 -14.38
N TYR A 57 5.34 10.60 -14.62
CA TYR A 57 5.92 9.34 -14.14
C TYR A 57 6.34 8.39 -15.28
N ASP A 58 6.40 8.86 -16.53
CA ASP A 58 6.73 8.02 -17.69
C ASP A 58 8.02 7.22 -17.50
N ALA A 59 9.05 7.84 -16.94
CA ALA A 59 10.33 7.18 -16.67
C ALA A 59 10.24 5.96 -15.72
N LEU A 60 9.16 5.86 -14.93
CA LEU A 60 8.95 4.72 -14.04
C LEU A 60 8.32 3.52 -14.74
N PHE A 61 7.69 3.73 -15.91
CA PHE A 61 6.85 2.71 -16.56
C PHE A 61 7.44 2.12 -17.84
N GLY A 62 8.58 2.62 -18.32
CA GLY A 62 9.23 2.14 -19.55
C GLY A 62 8.55 2.67 -20.82
N ASP A 63 8.58 1.87 -21.92
CA ASP A 63 8.26 2.33 -23.27
C ASP A 63 6.78 2.70 -23.49
N VAL A 64 5.87 2.16 -22.71
CA VAL A 64 4.42 2.41 -22.83
C VAL A 64 3.84 2.76 -21.46
N PRO A 65 4.03 4.01 -21.01
CA PRO A 65 3.51 4.45 -19.72
C PRO A 65 1.97 4.46 -19.70
N PRO A 66 1.33 3.96 -18.64
CA PRO A 66 -0.11 4.09 -18.48
C PRO A 66 -0.49 5.53 -18.10
N GLN A 67 -1.71 5.94 -18.41
CA GLN A 67 -2.23 7.26 -17.98
C GLN A 67 -2.50 7.34 -16.48
N GLY A 68 -2.60 6.19 -15.81
CA GLY A 68 -2.77 6.10 -14.37
C GLY A 68 -2.40 4.72 -13.86
N CYS A 69 -2.14 4.61 -12.57
CA CYS A 69 -1.81 3.36 -11.91
C CYS A 69 -2.75 3.15 -10.73
N ARG A 70 -3.42 2.00 -10.72
CA ARG A 70 -4.26 1.57 -9.58
C ARG A 70 -3.42 0.89 -8.52
N LEU A 71 -3.96 0.73 -7.33
CA LEU A 71 -3.28 0.07 -6.22
C LEU A 71 -2.87 -1.37 -6.59
N SER A 72 -3.75 -2.13 -7.25
CA SER A 72 -3.43 -3.49 -7.72
C SER A 72 -2.26 -3.49 -8.72
N ASP A 73 -2.24 -2.54 -9.67
CA ASP A 73 -1.18 -2.42 -10.67
C ASP A 73 0.16 -2.04 -10.01
N ALA A 74 0.10 -1.12 -9.04
CA ALA A 74 1.29 -0.70 -8.27
C ALA A 74 1.91 -1.88 -7.51
N LEU A 75 1.10 -2.63 -6.78
CA LEU A 75 1.57 -3.79 -6.00
C LEU A 75 2.09 -4.91 -6.92
N ALA A 76 1.40 -5.17 -8.04
CA ALA A 76 1.87 -6.12 -9.04
C ALA A 76 3.22 -5.70 -9.61
N ARG A 77 3.40 -4.41 -9.95
CA ARG A 77 4.66 -3.88 -10.44
C ARG A 77 5.80 -4.04 -9.42
N ILE A 78 5.53 -3.72 -8.15
CA ILE A 78 6.51 -3.90 -7.06
C ILE A 78 6.90 -5.38 -6.95
N SER A 79 5.94 -6.29 -7.09
CA SER A 79 6.21 -7.73 -7.06
C SER A 79 7.01 -8.22 -8.29
N HIS A 80 6.81 -7.63 -9.47
CA HIS A 80 7.69 -7.86 -10.64
C HIS A 80 9.11 -7.36 -10.40
N GLY A 81 9.29 -6.32 -9.59
CA GLY A 81 10.59 -5.83 -9.14
C GLY A 81 11.30 -6.74 -8.11
N GLY A 82 10.65 -7.82 -7.69
CA GLY A 82 11.24 -8.83 -6.79
C GLY A 82 10.62 -8.91 -5.40
N ALA A 83 9.80 -7.95 -5.00
CA ALA A 83 9.13 -7.97 -3.70
C ALA A 83 8.16 -9.16 -3.57
N ARG A 84 8.03 -9.70 -2.36
CA ARG A 84 6.90 -10.52 -1.96
C ARG A 84 5.85 -9.59 -1.33
N VAL A 85 4.67 -9.52 -1.92
CA VAL A 85 3.57 -8.67 -1.44
C VAL A 85 2.60 -9.49 -0.62
N HIS A 86 2.41 -9.09 0.64
CA HIS A 86 1.47 -9.69 1.57
C HIS A 86 0.24 -8.79 1.70
N VAL A 87 -0.92 -9.33 1.46
CA VAL A 87 -2.21 -8.64 1.64
C VAL A 87 -3.00 -9.35 2.73
N VAL A 88 -3.28 -8.65 3.81
CA VAL A 88 -4.14 -9.14 4.89
C VAL A 88 -5.42 -8.33 4.90
N THR A 89 -6.56 -9.00 4.72
CA THR A 89 -7.85 -8.33 4.60
C THR A 89 -8.98 -9.20 5.15
N ARG A 90 -10.21 -8.68 5.15
CA ARG A 90 -11.39 -9.50 5.46
C ARG A 90 -11.85 -10.29 4.25
N GLY A 91 -12.46 -11.45 4.48
CA GLY A 91 -13.18 -12.21 3.47
C GLY A 91 -14.50 -11.54 3.10
N ASP A 92 -14.44 -10.35 2.50
CA ASP A 92 -15.57 -9.52 2.12
C ASP A 92 -15.62 -9.34 0.61
N ALA A 93 -16.81 -9.40 0.02
CA ALA A 93 -17.03 -9.20 -1.42
C ALA A 93 -16.49 -7.85 -1.92
N HIS A 94 -16.46 -6.82 -1.06
CA HIS A 94 -15.89 -5.50 -1.35
C HIS A 94 -14.44 -5.59 -1.83
N ASN A 95 -13.66 -6.50 -1.27
CA ASN A 95 -12.23 -6.65 -1.59
C ASN A 95 -11.98 -7.44 -2.89
N GLY A 96 -13.02 -8.11 -3.40
CA GLY A 96 -12.90 -9.09 -4.47
C GLY A 96 -12.32 -8.55 -5.77
N ASP A 97 -12.71 -7.34 -6.20
CA ASP A 97 -12.21 -6.74 -7.44
C ASP A 97 -10.72 -6.41 -7.36
N PHE A 98 -10.29 -5.82 -6.26
CA PHE A 98 -8.89 -5.53 -6.00
C PHE A 98 -8.04 -6.82 -5.99
N LEU A 99 -8.45 -7.83 -5.24
CA LEU A 99 -7.71 -9.09 -5.10
C LEU A 99 -7.58 -9.82 -6.45
N ARG A 100 -8.67 -9.91 -7.23
CA ARG A 100 -8.64 -10.54 -8.57
C ARG A 100 -7.69 -9.85 -9.52
N ARG A 101 -7.69 -8.49 -9.55
CA ARG A 101 -6.80 -7.71 -10.40
C ARG A 101 -5.34 -7.90 -9.99
N LEU A 102 -5.05 -7.84 -8.69
CA LEU A 102 -3.71 -8.02 -8.16
C LEU A 102 -3.13 -9.39 -8.55
N VAL A 103 -3.88 -10.47 -8.27
CA VAL A 103 -3.42 -11.85 -8.58
C VAL A 103 -3.24 -12.05 -10.08
N LYS A 104 -4.12 -11.45 -10.91
CA LYS A 104 -4.01 -11.55 -12.38
C LYS A 104 -2.78 -10.82 -12.93
N ALA A 105 -2.41 -9.69 -12.33
CA ALA A 105 -1.34 -8.82 -12.84
C ALA A 105 0.05 -9.18 -12.30
N ALA A 106 0.12 -9.83 -11.14
CA ALA A 106 1.37 -10.14 -10.46
C ALA A 106 2.02 -11.44 -10.95
N PRO A 107 3.34 -11.60 -10.76
CA PRO A 107 4.02 -12.86 -11.03
C PRO A 107 3.51 -13.97 -10.11
N PRO A 108 3.50 -15.23 -10.58
CA PRO A 108 3.15 -16.38 -9.74
C PRO A 108 4.00 -16.42 -8.46
N ASN A 109 3.39 -16.82 -7.35
CA ASN A 109 4.06 -17.03 -6.04
C ASN A 109 4.71 -15.76 -5.43
N ARG A 110 4.36 -14.57 -5.90
CA ARG A 110 4.84 -13.30 -5.31
C ARG A 110 3.78 -12.57 -4.49
N ILE A 111 2.53 -13.04 -4.54
CA ILE A 111 1.42 -12.47 -3.76
C ILE A 111 0.96 -13.50 -2.75
N HIS A 112 0.99 -13.14 -1.48
CA HIS A 112 0.39 -13.87 -0.39
C HIS A 112 -0.85 -13.13 0.11
N ILE A 113 -2.01 -13.82 0.17
CA ILE A 113 -3.27 -13.25 0.62
C ILE A 113 -3.75 -14.03 1.83
N GLU A 114 -3.91 -13.33 2.95
CA GLU A 114 -4.50 -13.84 4.17
C GLU A 114 -5.84 -13.15 4.45
N GLN A 115 -6.84 -13.93 4.85
CA GLN A 115 -8.15 -13.42 5.22
C GLN A 115 -8.42 -13.62 6.72
N ASP A 116 -8.43 -12.52 7.46
CA ASP A 116 -8.70 -12.48 8.90
C ASP A 116 -9.99 -11.70 9.18
N PRO A 117 -11.07 -12.34 9.66
CA PRO A 117 -12.34 -11.66 9.94
C PRO A 117 -12.23 -10.60 11.05
N ASN A 118 -11.20 -10.69 11.89
CA ASN A 118 -11.02 -9.80 13.04
C ASN A 118 -10.08 -8.62 12.74
N ILE A 119 -9.55 -8.52 11.52
CA ILE A 119 -8.62 -7.44 11.18
C ILE A 119 -9.27 -6.06 11.31
N HIS A 120 -8.60 -5.16 12.02
CA HIS A 120 -8.95 -3.74 12.14
C HIS A 120 -7.78 -2.82 11.80
N GLU A 121 -6.58 -3.35 11.71
CA GLU A 121 -5.37 -2.62 11.35
C GLU A 121 -5.46 -2.06 9.93
N LYS A 122 -4.86 -0.87 9.71
CA LYS A 122 -4.72 -0.24 8.40
C LYS A 122 -3.28 0.21 8.27
N THR A 123 -2.50 -0.60 7.57
CA THR A 123 -1.05 -0.45 7.48
C THR A 123 -0.58 -0.78 6.07
N LEU A 124 0.32 0.04 5.54
CA LEU A 124 1.16 -0.29 4.41
C LEU A 124 2.61 -0.13 4.86
N CYS A 125 3.40 -1.20 4.76
CA CYS A 125 4.73 -1.26 5.36
C CYS A 125 5.75 -1.87 4.40
N GLY A 126 6.82 -1.13 4.11
CA GLY A 126 8.01 -1.59 3.39
C GLY A 126 9.19 -1.84 4.31
N ILE A 127 10.41 -1.89 3.71
CA ILE A 127 11.63 -2.29 4.47
C ILE A 127 12.00 -1.30 5.58
N ASP A 128 11.90 0.01 5.31
CA ASP A 128 12.32 1.07 6.23
C ASP A 128 11.25 2.15 6.45
N TRP A 129 10.03 1.92 6.01
CA TRP A 129 8.92 2.84 6.16
C TRP A 129 7.60 2.14 6.51
N ILE A 130 6.71 2.88 7.16
CA ILE A 130 5.35 2.45 7.49
C ILE A 130 4.37 3.62 7.35
N LEU A 131 3.25 3.36 6.69
CA LEU A 131 2.08 4.21 6.64
C LEU A 131 0.97 3.52 7.43
N SER A 132 0.48 4.13 8.49
CA SER A 132 -0.55 3.53 9.34
C SER A 132 -1.49 4.58 9.90
N GLY A 133 -2.67 4.15 10.32
CA GLY A 133 -3.66 5.05 10.92
C GLY A 133 -5.07 4.50 10.90
N SER A 134 -6.06 5.41 10.89
CA SER A 134 -7.48 5.04 10.88
C SER A 134 -8.02 4.72 9.47
N MET A 135 -7.31 5.13 8.43
CA MET A 135 -7.78 5.11 7.05
C MET A 135 -7.74 3.71 6.42
N ASN A 136 -8.89 3.21 6.00
CA ASN A 136 -8.94 2.08 5.07
C ASN A 136 -8.47 2.51 3.67
N PHE A 137 -7.87 1.59 2.91
CA PHE A 137 -7.43 1.83 1.54
C PHE A 137 -8.62 1.77 0.57
N THR A 138 -9.56 2.71 0.75
CA THR A 138 -10.80 2.83 -0.01
C THR A 138 -10.99 4.25 -0.51
N VAL A 139 -11.86 4.44 -1.52
CA VAL A 139 -12.21 5.79 -2.01
C VAL A 139 -12.71 6.69 -0.89
N ARG A 140 -13.54 6.18 0.02
CA ARG A 140 -14.06 6.96 1.14
C ARG A 140 -12.98 7.29 2.17
N GLY A 141 -12.13 6.32 2.51
CA GLY A 141 -11.01 6.53 3.44
C GLY A 141 -10.01 7.57 2.91
N MET A 142 -9.69 7.51 1.62
CA MET A 142 -8.73 8.42 0.99
C MET A 142 -9.26 9.85 0.81
N ALA A 143 -10.58 10.01 0.55
CA ALA A 143 -11.09 11.27 0.01
C ALA A 143 -12.24 11.90 0.81
N LYS A 144 -12.95 11.15 1.65
CA LYS A 144 -14.22 11.61 2.24
C LYS A 144 -14.28 11.58 3.76
N ASN A 145 -13.61 10.63 4.39
CA ASN A 145 -13.65 10.48 5.85
C ASN A 145 -12.65 11.42 6.53
N ASP A 146 -12.95 11.75 7.77
CA ASP A 146 -11.97 12.36 8.68
C ASP A 146 -11.06 11.25 9.20
N GLU A 147 -9.82 11.24 8.75
CA GLU A 147 -8.84 10.19 9.07
C GLU A 147 -7.55 10.79 9.65
N SER A 148 -6.85 10.01 10.44
CA SER A 148 -5.49 10.33 10.91
C SER A 148 -4.53 9.29 10.34
N VAL A 149 -3.56 9.74 9.56
CA VAL A 149 -2.58 8.88 8.89
C VAL A 149 -1.18 9.36 9.23
N THR A 150 -0.34 8.43 9.66
CA THR A 150 1.05 8.70 10.00
C THR A 150 1.97 7.90 9.07
N TYR A 151 2.91 8.61 8.46
CA TYR A 151 4.03 8.02 7.72
C TYR A 151 5.29 8.16 8.56
N LYS A 152 6.00 7.04 8.72
CA LYS A 152 7.33 7.01 9.38
C LYS A 152 8.34 6.37 8.43
N ALA A 153 9.51 6.97 8.33
CA ALA A 153 10.62 6.41 7.56
C ALA A 153 11.90 6.44 8.39
N GLY A 154 12.70 5.38 8.26
CA GLY A 154 13.87 5.13 9.07
C GLY A 154 13.56 4.74 10.52
N GLY A 155 14.58 4.32 11.27
CA GLY A 155 14.42 3.86 12.66
C GLY A 155 13.83 2.46 12.79
N ALA A 156 13.39 2.13 14.00
CA ALA A 156 12.94 0.77 14.33
C ALA A 156 11.46 0.49 14.03
N SER A 157 10.64 1.52 13.74
CA SER A 157 9.18 1.36 13.65
C SER A 157 8.74 0.43 12.51
N ALA A 158 9.32 0.58 11.31
CA ALA A 158 9.00 -0.28 10.18
C ALA A 158 9.53 -1.71 10.39
N ALA A 159 10.74 -1.85 10.92
CA ALA A 159 11.31 -3.15 11.23
C ALA A 159 10.48 -3.92 12.27
N GLN A 160 10.05 -3.25 13.34
CA GLN A 160 9.18 -3.84 14.35
C GLN A 160 7.83 -4.24 13.74
N ALA A 161 7.19 -3.36 12.98
CA ALA A 161 5.92 -3.66 12.33
C ALA A 161 6.03 -4.89 11.41
N ARG A 162 7.09 -4.99 10.61
CA ARG A 162 7.29 -6.16 9.74
C ARG A 162 7.47 -7.47 10.52
N LEU A 163 8.20 -7.44 11.63
CA LEU A 163 8.35 -8.61 12.51
C LEU A 163 7.00 -9.03 13.09
N ASP A 164 6.22 -8.08 13.59
CA ASP A 164 4.90 -8.34 14.16
C ASP A 164 3.92 -8.87 13.09
N LEU A 165 3.95 -8.31 11.88
CA LEU A 165 3.12 -8.75 10.76
C LEU A 165 3.52 -10.15 10.28
N ALA A 166 4.82 -10.41 10.15
CA ALA A 166 5.34 -11.72 9.76
C ALA A 166 5.04 -12.80 10.82
N GLN A 167 5.11 -12.46 12.11
CA GLN A 167 4.75 -13.38 13.19
C GLN A 167 3.26 -13.73 13.18
N ARG A 168 2.40 -12.78 12.82
CA ARG A 168 0.93 -12.97 12.82
C ARG A 168 0.43 -13.65 11.55
N TRP A 169 0.98 -13.33 10.39
CA TRP A 169 0.45 -13.72 9.08
C TRP A 169 1.53 -14.09 8.05
N GLY A 170 2.76 -14.30 8.45
CA GLY A 170 3.81 -14.78 7.54
C GLY A 170 3.65 -16.25 7.20
N ASP A 171 4.21 -16.63 6.05
CA ASP A 171 4.25 -18.01 5.57
C ASP A 171 5.28 -18.82 6.38
N GLY A 172 5.13 -19.10 7.61
CA GLY A 172 5.97 -19.95 8.48
C GLY A 172 7.24 -20.56 7.84
N GLU A 173 8.18 -19.70 7.35
CA GLU A 173 9.52 -20.12 6.90
C GLU A 173 10.43 -20.35 8.09
#